data_fd4377b4b6345215f7e8c7202ab7b5f4
#
_entry.id   fd4377b4b6345215f7e8c7202ab7b5f4
#
_cell.length_a   1.000
_cell.length_b   1.000
_cell.length_c   1.000
_cell.angle_alpha   90.00
_cell.angle_beta   90.00
_cell.angle_gamma   90.00
#
_symmetry.space_group_name_H-M   'P 1'
#
loop_
_entity.id
_entity.type
_entity.pdbx_description
1 polymer ?
#
loop_
_entity_poly.entity_id
_entity_poly.type
_entity_poly.pdbx_seq_one_letter_code
_entity_poly.pdbx_strand_id
1 'polypeptide(L)'
;MKNANIDKKISLSDLNRPKDYIEVAERYPFAIRNIYDDAMSHTIKRHSGQEVPLHIDCELSILEKCGVIRTSNVQARMTDWHLHTEFESIKWITDQACRLAEQICLRLAPTKMYCNESWGIHYTEKTSAKRHSHFPYTFAFGYYVKMPEYAPIIFPTANYEYNPKVGDLIVFPGFIQHEVKPVEGERIMIAGNMYNTQWSAPRNFQNSNINDVIKYNS
;
A
#
# COMPACT_ATOMS: atom_id res chain seq x y z
N MET A 1 -16.46 -18.05 34.84
CA MET A 1 -15.49 -18.20 33.75
C MET A 1 -14.66 -16.94 33.71
N LYS A 2 -13.39 -17.01 34.04
CA LYS A 2 -12.49 -15.86 34.06
C LYS A 2 -12.18 -15.48 32.62
N ASN A 3 -12.48 -14.22 32.24
CA ASN A 3 -12.03 -13.66 30.98
C ASN A 3 -10.52 -13.82 30.88
N ALA A 4 -10.08 -14.58 29.88
CA ALA A 4 -8.68 -14.65 29.56
C ALA A 4 -8.25 -13.24 29.16
N ASN A 5 -7.30 -12.71 29.89
CA ASN A 5 -6.69 -11.41 29.65
C ASN A 5 -5.96 -11.50 28.31
N ILE A 6 -6.58 -10.97 27.26
CA ILE A 6 -6.08 -10.95 25.88
C ILE A 6 -5.08 -9.77 25.68
N ASP A 7 -4.81 -9.03 26.74
CA ASP A 7 -4.01 -7.81 26.73
C ASP A 7 -2.49 -8.01 26.87
N LYS A 8 -1.99 -9.18 26.49
CA LYS A 8 -0.55 -9.39 26.46
C LYS A 8 0.03 -8.76 25.20
N LYS A 9 0.51 -7.52 25.31
CA LYS A 9 1.35 -6.91 24.27
C LYS A 9 2.48 -7.84 23.95
N ILE A 10 2.48 -8.41 22.76
CA ILE A 10 3.59 -9.20 22.26
C ILE A 10 4.74 -8.22 22.02
N SER A 11 5.84 -8.39 22.74
CA SER A 11 7.03 -7.56 22.56
C SER A 11 7.59 -7.74 21.13
N LEU A 12 8.09 -6.66 20.52
CA LEU A 12 8.79 -6.71 19.24
C LEU A 12 9.97 -7.70 19.28
N SER A 13 10.63 -7.86 20.43
CA SER A 13 11.69 -8.83 20.65
C SER A 13 11.22 -10.28 20.59
N ASP A 14 9.98 -10.56 20.95
CA ASP A 14 9.41 -11.92 20.94
C ASP A 14 9.08 -12.38 19.52
N LEU A 15 9.09 -11.46 18.55
CA LEU A 15 8.59 -11.71 17.21
C LEU A 15 9.68 -11.99 16.18
N ASN A 16 10.94 -11.76 16.49
CA ASN A 16 12.04 -11.78 15.52
C ASN A 16 11.67 -11.01 14.22
N ARG A 17 10.96 -9.88 14.38
CA ARG A 17 10.40 -9.06 13.32
C ARG A 17 11.30 -7.86 13.05
N PRO A 18 11.19 -7.23 11.88
CA PRO A 18 11.88 -5.97 11.61
C PRO A 18 11.57 -4.93 12.69
N LYS A 19 12.52 -4.05 12.97
CA LYS A 19 12.36 -2.97 13.98
C LYS A 19 11.22 -2.00 13.65
N ASP A 20 10.81 -1.97 12.40
CA ASP A 20 9.75 -1.16 11.83
C ASP A 20 8.35 -1.82 11.89
N TYR A 21 8.26 -3.02 12.47
CA TYR A 21 6.97 -3.66 12.67
C TYR A 21 6.19 -2.98 13.79
N ILE A 22 4.99 -2.53 13.47
CA ILE A 22 4.04 -1.93 14.41
C ILE A 22 2.81 -2.83 14.51
N GLU A 23 2.44 -3.19 15.72
CA GLU A 23 1.19 -3.88 16.00
C GLU A 23 0.12 -2.85 16.34
N VAL A 24 -0.92 -2.82 15.52
CA VAL A 24 -2.04 -1.89 15.69
C VAL A 24 -3.22 -2.64 16.25
N ALA A 25 -3.55 -2.40 17.50
CA ALA A 25 -4.53 -3.17 18.25
C ALA A 25 -4.32 -4.68 17.99
N GLU A 26 -3.99 -5.45 18.95
CA GLU A 26 -3.57 -6.87 19.03
C GLU A 26 -4.05 -7.86 17.94
N ARG A 27 -4.96 -7.43 17.05
CA ARG A 27 -5.62 -8.30 16.06
C ARG A 27 -5.07 -8.15 14.64
N TYR A 28 -4.39 -7.06 14.32
CA TYR A 28 -4.07 -6.75 12.93
C TYR A 28 -2.62 -6.31 12.79
N PRO A 29 -1.75 -7.17 12.24
CA PRO A 29 -0.35 -6.81 12.04
C PRO A 29 -0.21 -5.78 10.91
N PHE A 30 0.51 -4.71 11.24
CA PHE A 30 0.97 -3.72 10.28
C PHE A 30 2.48 -3.74 10.24
N ALA A 31 3.06 -3.49 9.08
CA ALA A 31 4.47 -3.22 8.96
C ALA A 31 4.66 -1.84 8.35
N ILE A 32 5.53 -1.06 8.95
CA ILE A 32 5.94 0.24 8.44
C ILE A 32 7.45 0.26 8.37
N ARG A 33 7.99 0.63 7.21
CA ARG A 33 9.42 0.80 6.97
C ARG A 33 9.64 2.08 6.20
N ASN A 34 10.54 2.95 6.66
CA ASN A 34 11.01 4.03 5.84
C ASN A 34 12.14 3.51 4.93
N ILE A 35 11.94 3.65 3.63
CA ILE A 35 12.88 3.22 2.58
C ILE A 35 13.36 4.38 1.72
N TYR A 36 13.24 5.62 2.24
CA TYR A 36 13.61 6.82 1.49
C TYR A 36 15.06 6.81 1.05
N ASP A 37 15.99 6.57 1.97
CA ASP A 37 17.42 6.56 1.68
C ASP A 37 17.80 5.48 0.66
N ASP A 38 17.19 4.29 0.77
CA ASP A 38 17.38 3.22 -0.19
C ASP A 38 16.88 3.65 -1.58
N ALA A 39 15.68 4.23 -1.67
CA ALA A 39 15.07 4.68 -2.92
C ALA A 39 15.81 5.89 -3.53
N MET A 40 16.49 6.71 -2.72
CA MET A 40 17.33 7.81 -3.18
C MET A 40 18.72 7.36 -3.62
N SER A 41 19.24 6.25 -3.09
CA SER A 41 20.54 5.71 -3.44
C SER A 41 20.57 4.95 -4.77
N HIS A 42 19.43 4.47 -5.26
CA HIS A 42 19.28 3.79 -6.53
C HIS A 42 18.87 4.78 -7.61
N THR A 43 19.52 4.74 -8.76
CA THR A 43 19.19 5.59 -9.91
C THR A 43 18.58 4.77 -11.03
N ILE A 44 17.75 5.45 -11.82
CA ILE A 44 17.12 4.89 -13.00
C ILE A 44 17.29 5.86 -14.17
N LYS A 45 17.46 5.32 -15.36
CA LYS A 45 17.56 6.10 -16.59
C LYS A 45 16.19 6.22 -17.24
N ARG A 46 15.66 7.42 -17.29
CA ARG A 46 14.39 7.71 -17.98
C ARG A 46 14.57 7.68 -19.51
N HIS A 47 13.45 7.60 -20.23
CA HIS A 47 13.44 7.64 -21.70
C HIS A 47 14.11 8.91 -22.28
N SER A 48 14.11 10.01 -21.54
CA SER A 48 14.84 11.24 -21.88
C SER A 48 16.36 11.08 -21.85
N GLY A 49 16.87 9.96 -21.30
CA GLY A 49 18.29 9.73 -21.04
C GLY A 49 18.75 10.29 -19.70
N GLN A 50 17.92 11.00 -18.98
CA GLN A 50 18.24 11.54 -17.65
C GLN A 50 18.28 10.43 -16.62
N GLU A 51 19.31 10.42 -15.77
CA GLU A 51 19.38 9.56 -14.59
C GLU A 51 18.81 10.30 -13.39
N VAL A 52 17.89 9.67 -12.69
CA VAL A 52 17.24 10.22 -11.50
C VAL A 52 17.14 9.16 -10.41
N PRO A 53 17.16 9.56 -9.11
CA PRO A 53 16.86 8.63 -8.02
C PRO A 53 15.49 7.96 -8.19
N LEU A 54 15.38 6.70 -7.77
CA LEU A 54 14.14 5.91 -7.83
C LEU A 54 12.94 6.65 -7.21
N HIS A 55 13.15 7.25 -6.04
CA HIS A 55 12.11 8.03 -5.36
C HIS A 55 11.58 9.18 -6.23
N ILE A 56 12.48 9.92 -6.86
CA ILE A 56 12.12 11.04 -7.75
C ILE A 56 11.42 10.53 -9.02
N ASP A 57 11.87 9.39 -9.56
CA ASP A 57 11.21 8.78 -10.71
C ASP A 57 9.79 8.33 -10.38
N CYS A 58 9.52 7.84 -9.17
CA CYS A 58 8.16 7.54 -8.72
C CYS A 58 7.25 8.77 -8.78
N GLU A 59 7.72 9.93 -8.28
CA GLU A 59 6.94 11.17 -8.33
C GLU A 59 6.63 11.57 -9.77
N LEU A 60 7.67 11.63 -10.60
CA LEU A 60 7.54 12.02 -12.01
C LEU A 60 6.61 11.09 -12.78
N SER A 61 6.72 9.78 -12.57
CA SER A 61 5.90 8.78 -13.24
C SER A 61 4.42 8.87 -12.84
N ILE A 62 4.14 9.14 -11.56
CA ILE A 62 2.77 9.35 -11.09
C ILE A 62 2.19 10.62 -11.70
N LEU A 63 2.92 11.72 -11.67
CA LEU A 63 2.45 13.01 -12.23
C LEU A 63 2.21 12.93 -13.73
N GLU A 64 3.07 12.20 -14.46
CA GLU A 64 2.94 11.95 -15.88
C GLU A 64 1.67 11.16 -16.24
N LYS A 65 1.32 10.16 -15.41
CA LYS A 65 0.20 9.24 -15.67
C LYS A 65 -1.10 9.60 -14.98
N CYS A 66 -1.07 10.50 -13.99
CA CYS A 66 -2.28 10.92 -13.30
C CYS A 66 -3.27 11.62 -14.22
N GLY A 67 -4.45 11.01 -14.37
CA GLY A 67 -5.56 11.55 -15.14
C GLY A 67 -6.40 12.56 -14.35
N VAL A 68 -7.68 12.65 -14.71
CA VAL A 68 -8.68 13.47 -14.02
C VAL A 68 -9.03 12.89 -12.65
N ILE A 69 -9.61 13.71 -11.77
CA ILE A 69 -10.11 13.25 -10.47
C ILE A 69 -11.18 12.18 -10.70
N ARG A 70 -10.97 11.00 -10.12
CA ARG A 70 -11.95 9.91 -10.13
C ARG A 70 -12.99 10.10 -9.03
N THR A 71 -14.21 9.64 -9.29
CA THR A 71 -15.33 9.69 -8.32
C THR A 71 -15.60 8.33 -7.66
N SER A 72 -14.55 7.50 -7.52
CA SER A 72 -14.61 6.21 -6.84
C SER A 72 -14.50 6.36 -5.30
N ASN A 73 -14.07 5.32 -4.60
CA ASN A 73 -13.73 5.41 -3.19
C ASN A 73 -12.62 6.43 -2.94
N VAL A 74 -11.66 6.53 -3.85
CA VAL A 74 -10.63 7.55 -3.84
C VAL A 74 -11.10 8.73 -4.70
N GLN A 75 -11.26 9.88 -4.06
CA GLN A 75 -11.66 11.14 -4.70
C GLN A 75 -10.42 12.00 -4.94
N ALA A 76 -9.52 11.49 -5.78
CA ALA A 76 -8.25 12.13 -6.13
C ALA A 76 -7.89 11.82 -7.59
N ARG A 77 -6.83 12.44 -8.09
CA ARG A 77 -6.25 12.05 -9.39
C ARG A 77 -5.54 10.72 -9.24
N MET A 78 -5.77 9.82 -10.16
CA MET A 78 -5.18 8.47 -10.12
C MET A 78 -4.63 8.10 -11.49
N THR A 79 -3.59 7.27 -11.48
CA THR A 79 -3.12 6.57 -12.66
C THR A 79 -4.03 5.39 -12.97
N ASP A 80 -3.77 4.70 -14.07
CA ASP A 80 -4.31 3.38 -14.32
C ASP A 80 -3.66 2.34 -13.40
N TRP A 81 -4.27 1.15 -13.38
CA TRP A 81 -3.82 -0.01 -12.63
C TRP A 81 -2.59 -0.64 -13.31
N HIS A 82 -1.80 -1.41 -12.55
CA HIS A 82 -0.59 -2.07 -13.02
C HIS A 82 0.59 -1.13 -13.35
N LEU A 83 0.66 0.03 -12.71
CA LEU A 83 1.74 1.00 -12.91
C LEU A 83 3.14 0.38 -12.75
N HIS A 84 3.28 -0.65 -11.90
CA HIS A 84 4.52 -1.41 -11.71
C HIS A 84 4.99 -2.19 -12.95
N THR A 85 4.13 -2.39 -13.94
CA THR A 85 4.52 -3.03 -15.20
C THR A 85 5.07 -2.05 -16.24
N GLU A 86 4.87 -0.76 -15.99
CA GLU A 86 5.29 0.31 -16.89
C GLU A 86 6.59 1.00 -16.43
N PHE A 87 6.77 1.10 -15.10
CA PHE A 87 7.89 1.83 -14.50
C PHE A 87 8.71 0.95 -13.56
N GLU A 88 10.01 0.90 -13.81
CA GLU A 88 10.94 0.10 -13.00
C GLU A 88 11.03 0.61 -11.56
N SER A 89 10.95 1.93 -11.35
CA SER A 89 10.91 2.52 -10.01
C SER A 89 9.71 2.05 -9.21
N ILE A 90 8.53 2.04 -9.83
CA ILE A 90 7.30 1.56 -9.19
C ILE A 90 7.40 0.05 -8.92
N LYS A 91 7.96 -0.72 -9.87
CA LYS A 91 8.21 -2.15 -9.67
C LYS A 91 9.12 -2.39 -8.47
N TRP A 92 10.19 -1.63 -8.33
CA TRP A 92 11.08 -1.76 -7.18
C TRP A 92 10.34 -1.53 -5.85
N ILE A 93 9.49 -0.49 -5.76
CA ILE A 93 8.65 -0.22 -4.58
C ILE A 93 7.70 -1.40 -4.30
N THR A 94 7.04 -1.94 -5.33
CA THR A 94 6.13 -3.08 -5.15
C THR A 94 6.87 -4.34 -4.68
N ASP A 95 8.10 -4.55 -5.15
CA ASP A 95 8.94 -5.65 -4.70
C ASP A 95 9.35 -5.48 -3.22
N GLN A 96 9.61 -4.25 -2.74
CA GLN A 96 9.85 -3.98 -1.32
C GLN A 96 8.59 -4.24 -0.49
N ALA A 97 7.41 -3.85 -0.98
CA ALA A 97 6.14 -4.12 -0.31
C ALA A 97 5.88 -5.63 -0.18
N CYS A 98 6.12 -6.40 -1.23
CA CYS A 98 6.01 -7.86 -1.19
C CYS A 98 6.96 -8.48 -0.16
N ARG A 99 8.23 -8.05 -0.13
CA ARG A 99 9.22 -8.52 0.86
C ARG A 99 8.79 -8.19 2.30
N LEU A 100 8.24 -6.99 2.52
CA LEU A 100 7.77 -6.59 3.84
C LEU A 100 6.54 -7.43 4.26
N ALA A 101 5.61 -7.69 3.34
CA ALA A 101 4.47 -8.59 3.58
C ALA A 101 4.92 -10.03 3.88
N GLU A 102 5.90 -10.55 3.14
CA GLU A 102 6.49 -11.87 3.41
C GLU A 102 7.07 -11.97 4.83
N GLN A 103 7.74 -10.92 5.31
CA GLN A 103 8.28 -10.87 6.67
C GLN A 103 7.19 -10.93 7.75
N ILE A 104 6.03 -10.31 7.51
CA ILE A 104 4.87 -10.41 8.41
C ILE A 104 4.37 -11.86 8.47
N CYS A 105 4.40 -12.58 7.34
CA CYS A 105 3.87 -13.94 7.21
C CYS A 105 4.82 -15.03 7.71
N LEU A 106 6.11 -14.78 7.89
CA LEU A 106 7.13 -15.80 8.23
C LEU A 106 6.79 -16.68 9.43
N ARG A 107 5.92 -16.21 10.33
CA ARG A 107 5.48 -17.00 11.50
C ARG A 107 4.42 -18.05 11.18
N LEU A 108 3.65 -17.86 10.12
CA LEU A 108 2.54 -18.75 9.79
C LEU A 108 2.98 -19.84 8.81
N ALA A 109 3.69 -19.47 7.78
CA ALA A 109 4.36 -20.35 6.81
C ALA A 109 5.22 -19.46 5.88
N PRO A 110 6.29 -20.00 5.28
CA PRO A 110 6.98 -19.32 4.19
C PRO A 110 5.97 -19.05 3.07
N THR A 111 5.64 -17.78 2.85
CA THR A 111 4.62 -17.39 1.89
C THR A 111 5.22 -16.37 0.95
N LYS A 112 5.18 -16.66 -0.36
CA LYS A 112 5.57 -15.71 -1.40
C LYS A 112 4.44 -14.73 -1.63
N MET A 113 4.76 -13.43 -1.76
CA MET A 113 3.81 -12.39 -2.11
C MET A 113 4.06 -11.89 -3.52
N TYR A 114 3.00 -11.51 -4.19
CA TYR A 114 3.00 -10.97 -5.54
C TYR A 114 2.13 -9.71 -5.59
N CYS A 115 2.67 -8.64 -6.18
CA CYS A 115 1.88 -7.45 -6.46
C CYS A 115 1.00 -7.73 -7.69
N ASN A 116 -0.31 -7.66 -7.49
CA ASN A 116 -1.28 -7.84 -8.56
C ASN A 116 -1.66 -6.53 -9.22
N GLU A 117 -1.78 -5.50 -8.42
CA GLU A 117 -2.22 -4.18 -8.85
C GLU A 117 -1.42 -3.12 -8.12
N SER A 118 -1.04 -2.08 -8.84
CA SER A 118 -0.46 -0.88 -8.25
C SER A 118 -0.87 0.35 -9.05
N TRP A 119 -1.08 1.44 -8.36
CA TRP A 119 -1.46 2.71 -8.95
C TRP A 119 -0.89 3.87 -8.16
N GLY A 120 -0.66 4.98 -8.85
CA GLY A 120 -0.31 6.25 -8.25
C GLY A 120 -1.56 7.03 -7.87
N ILE A 121 -1.50 7.77 -6.77
CA ILE A 121 -2.55 8.68 -6.32
C ILE A 121 -1.93 10.04 -6.04
N HIS A 122 -2.52 11.06 -6.62
CA HIS A 122 -2.16 12.45 -6.40
C HIS A 122 -3.34 13.17 -5.73
N TYR A 123 -3.24 13.31 -4.43
CA TYR A 123 -4.16 14.13 -3.64
C TYR A 123 -3.74 15.59 -3.73
N THR A 124 -4.71 16.44 -3.94
CA THR A 124 -4.60 17.89 -3.89
C THR A 124 -5.60 18.42 -2.87
N GLU A 125 -5.66 19.74 -2.72
CA GLU A 125 -6.55 20.40 -1.77
C GLU A 125 -7.97 19.81 -1.75
N LYS A 126 -8.45 19.44 -0.57
CA LYS A 126 -9.78 18.85 -0.30
C LYS A 126 -10.07 17.48 -0.90
N THR A 127 -9.12 16.85 -1.57
CA THR A 127 -9.31 15.47 -2.04
C THR A 127 -9.14 14.46 -0.90
N SER A 128 -9.79 13.31 -1.01
CA SER A 128 -9.92 12.34 0.09
C SER A 128 -10.04 10.90 -0.41
N ALA A 129 -10.00 9.95 0.50
CA ALA A 129 -10.43 8.59 0.25
C ALA A 129 -11.51 8.18 1.26
N LYS A 130 -12.67 7.76 0.77
CA LYS A 130 -13.75 7.23 1.60
C LYS A 130 -13.31 5.92 2.24
N ARG A 131 -13.96 5.58 3.35
CA ARG A 131 -13.75 4.30 4.02
C ARG A 131 -13.98 3.14 3.07
N HIS A 132 -12.96 2.29 2.93
CA HIS A 132 -12.97 1.10 2.08
C HIS A 132 -11.95 0.07 2.57
N SER A 133 -11.98 -1.12 1.98
CA SER A 133 -10.99 -2.16 2.16
C SER A 133 -10.50 -2.65 0.81
N HIS A 134 -9.47 -3.46 0.81
CA HIS A 134 -8.93 -4.10 -0.38
C HIS A 134 -9.29 -5.59 -0.45
N PHE A 135 -10.37 -6.02 0.23
CA PHE A 135 -10.86 -7.40 0.09
C PHE A 135 -11.19 -7.71 -1.37
N PRO A 136 -10.81 -8.86 -1.92
CA PRO A 136 -10.31 -10.08 -1.27
C PRO A 136 -8.77 -10.22 -1.22
N TYR A 137 -7.99 -9.17 -1.45
CA TYR A 137 -6.54 -9.24 -1.44
C TYR A 137 -5.99 -9.59 -0.06
N THR A 138 -4.85 -10.30 -0.04
CA THR A 138 -4.20 -10.73 1.22
C THR A 138 -3.66 -9.52 1.97
N PHE A 139 -2.93 -8.65 1.26
CA PHE A 139 -2.40 -7.41 1.79
C PHE A 139 -2.62 -6.26 0.81
N ALA A 140 -2.67 -5.06 1.36
CA ALA A 140 -2.52 -3.81 0.65
C ALA A 140 -1.27 -3.08 1.14
N PHE A 141 -0.79 -2.14 0.34
CA PHE A 141 0.34 -1.29 0.73
C PHE A 141 0.14 0.14 0.26
N GLY A 142 0.86 1.06 0.92
CA GLY A 142 1.03 2.43 0.49
C GLY A 142 2.49 2.86 0.65
N TYR A 143 3.06 3.50 -0.38
CA TYR A 143 4.36 4.15 -0.33
C TYR A 143 4.18 5.64 -0.54
N TYR A 144 4.71 6.45 0.37
CA TYR A 144 4.46 7.88 0.42
C TYR A 144 5.61 8.66 -0.22
N VAL A 145 5.36 9.16 -1.43
CA VAL A 145 6.34 9.88 -2.26
C VAL A 145 6.44 11.34 -1.85
N LYS A 146 5.29 11.97 -1.58
CA LYS A 146 5.21 13.36 -1.14
C LYS A 146 4.12 13.51 -0.10
N MET A 147 4.40 14.24 0.96
CA MET A 147 3.47 14.41 2.08
C MET A 147 3.39 15.88 2.51
N PRO A 148 2.19 16.39 2.83
CA PRO A 148 2.05 17.61 3.60
C PRO A 148 2.41 17.33 5.08
N GLU A 149 2.41 18.33 5.91
CA GLU A 149 2.72 18.19 7.33
C GLU A 149 1.79 17.19 8.04
N TYR A 150 0.50 17.18 7.65
CA TYR A 150 -0.50 16.31 8.24
C TYR A 150 -1.51 15.81 7.20
N ALA A 151 -1.48 14.51 6.92
CA ALA A 151 -2.45 13.83 6.08
C ALA A 151 -2.46 12.32 6.42
N PRO A 152 -3.05 11.94 7.57
CA PRO A 152 -2.97 10.57 8.05
C PRO A 152 -3.80 9.60 7.22
N ILE A 153 -3.39 8.33 7.26
CA ILE A 153 -4.25 7.21 6.98
C ILE A 153 -4.92 6.76 8.28
N ILE A 154 -6.23 6.60 8.25
CA ILE A 154 -7.04 6.27 9.42
C ILE A 154 -7.60 4.85 9.25
N PHE A 155 -7.47 4.03 10.29
CA PHE A 155 -8.01 2.68 10.39
C PHE A 155 -9.12 2.65 11.44
N PRO A 156 -10.38 2.97 11.08
CA PRO A 156 -11.45 3.22 12.06
C PRO A 156 -11.78 1.99 12.93
N THR A 157 -11.71 0.78 12.35
CA THR A 157 -11.99 -0.46 13.09
C THR A 157 -10.90 -0.82 14.10
N ALA A 158 -9.69 -0.33 13.89
CA ALA A 158 -8.55 -0.49 14.80
C ALA A 158 -8.41 0.69 15.77
N ASN A 159 -9.23 1.73 15.61
CA ASN A 159 -9.09 3.01 16.32
C ASN A 159 -7.65 3.53 16.25
N TYR A 160 -7.06 3.50 15.06
CA TYR A 160 -5.67 3.86 14.83
C TYR A 160 -5.55 4.84 13.67
N GLU A 161 -4.68 5.81 13.86
CA GLU A 161 -4.33 6.83 12.89
C GLU A 161 -2.81 6.89 12.77
N TYR A 162 -2.34 6.90 11.54
CA TYR A 162 -0.92 7.02 11.24
C TYR A 162 -0.68 8.18 10.27
N ASN A 163 0.17 9.13 10.65
CA ASN A 163 0.60 10.22 9.78
C ASN A 163 1.93 9.84 9.11
N PRO A 164 1.91 9.39 7.85
CA PRO A 164 3.10 8.92 7.17
C PRO A 164 4.10 10.05 6.90
N LYS A 165 5.37 9.68 6.84
CA LYS A 165 6.45 10.53 6.35
C LYS A 165 6.81 10.16 4.92
N VAL A 166 7.48 11.07 4.22
CA VAL A 166 8.07 10.78 2.91
C VAL A 166 8.99 9.55 3.02
N GLY A 167 8.82 8.61 2.10
CA GLY A 167 9.58 7.36 2.06
C GLY A 167 9.00 6.23 2.92
N ASP A 168 7.94 6.47 3.70
CA ASP A 168 7.29 5.39 4.43
C ASP A 168 6.59 4.42 3.48
N LEU A 169 6.85 3.15 3.70
CA LEU A 169 6.14 2.02 3.10
C LEU A 169 5.34 1.32 4.19
N ILE A 170 4.02 1.37 4.08
CA ILE A 170 3.10 0.71 4.99
C ILE A 170 2.49 -0.51 4.31
N VAL A 171 2.43 -1.65 5.01
CA VAL A 171 1.76 -2.88 4.58
C VAL A 171 0.76 -3.29 5.64
N PHE A 172 -0.46 -3.60 5.21
CA PHE A 172 -1.56 -3.98 6.10
C PHE A 172 -2.47 -5.01 5.44
N PRO A 173 -3.21 -5.84 6.22
CA PRO A 173 -4.14 -6.82 5.68
C PRO A 173 -5.22 -6.18 4.80
N GLY A 174 -5.48 -6.79 3.64
CA GLY A 174 -6.38 -6.23 2.64
C GLY A 174 -7.84 -6.09 3.09
N PHE A 175 -8.27 -6.82 4.12
CA PHE A 175 -9.62 -6.73 4.66
C PHE A 175 -9.84 -5.55 5.63
N ILE A 176 -8.76 -4.88 6.08
CA ILE A 176 -8.88 -3.77 7.03
C ILE A 176 -9.41 -2.52 6.34
N GLN A 177 -10.46 -1.96 6.92
CA GLN A 177 -11.01 -0.70 6.45
C GLN A 177 -10.12 0.46 6.81
N HIS A 178 -9.91 1.35 5.86
CA HIS A 178 -9.17 2.58 6.05
C HIS A 178 -9.77 3.73 5.24
N GLU A 179 -9.41 4.95 5.61
CA GLU A 179 -9.86 6.18 4.96
C GLU A 179 -8.78 7.26 5.03
N VAL A 180 -8.90 8.27 4.18
CA VAL A 180 -8.11 9.51 4.22
C VAL A 180 -9.08 10.67 4.22
N LYS A 181 -9.01 11.52 5.24
CA LYS A 181 -9.80 12.75 5.32
C LYS A 181 -9.36 13.73 4.23
N PRO A 182 -10.16 14.77 3.94
CA PRO A 182 -9.74 15.79 3.00
C PRO A 182 -8.35 16.32 3.34
N VAL A 183 -7.45 16.23 2.34
CA VAL A 183 -6.06 16.63 2.48
C VAL A 183 -5.92 18.15 2.36
N GLU A 184 -5.15 18.75 3.25
CA GLU A 184 -4.71 20.14 3.13
C GLU A 184 -3.27 20.13 2.59
N GLY A 185 -3.11 20.56 1.34
CA GLY A 185 -1.85 20.53 0.60
C GLY A 185 -1.76 19.40 -0.41
N GLU A 186 -0.56 18.91 -0.67
CA GLU A 186 -0.28 17.93 -1.69
C GLU A 186 0.25 16.63 -1.09
N ARG A 187 -0.34 15.50 -1.49
CA ARG A 187 0.12 14.15 -1.13
C ARG A 187 0.20 13.30 -2.38
N ILE A 188 1.37 12.71 -2.63
CA ILE A 188 1.60 11.78 -3.74
C ILE A 188 2.01 10.44 -3.15
N MET A 189 1.37 9.36 -3.60
CA MET A 189 1.66 8.03 -3.10
C MET A 189 1.43 6.95 -4.15
N ILE A 190 2.07 5.81 -3.95
CA ILE A 190 1.80 4.56 -4.64
C ILE A 190 0.98 3.69 -3.70
N ALA A 191 -0.11 3.14 -4.22
CA ALA A 191 -0.88 2.12 -3.52
C ALA A 191 -0.92 0.84 -4.35
N GLY A 192 -1.21 -0.29 -3.72
CA GLY A 192 -1.37 -1.54 -4.45
C GLY A 192 -1.89 -2.68 -3.59
N ASN A 193 -2.15 -3.79 -4.29
CA ASN A 193 -2.76 -4.99 -3.78
C ASN A 193 -1.86 -6.20 -4.00
N MET A 194 -1.78 -7.09 -3.00
CA MET A 194 -0.92 -8.25 -3.02
C MET A 194 -1.69 -9.54 -2.68
N TYR A 195 -1.36 -10.60 -3.40
CA TYR A 195 -1.77 -11.97 -3.09
C TYR A 195 -0.59 -12.85 -2.69
N ASN A 196 -0.88 -13.91 -1.96
CA ASN A 196 0.07 -14.96 -1.60
C ASN A 196 0.20 -16.06 -2.69
N THR A 197 -0.48 -15.90 -3.79
CA THR A 197 -0.40 -16.78 -4.96
C THR A 197 -0.23 -15.94 -6.21
N GLN A 198 0.42 -16.51 -7.21
CA GLN A 198 0.51 -15.92 -8.55
C GLN A 198 -0.84 -16.09 -9.25
N TRP A 199 -1.82 -15.34 -8.81
CA TRP A 199 -3.11 -15.31 -9.47
C TRP A 199 -3.01 -14.31 -10.62
N SER A 200 -3.14 -14.81 -11.82
CA SER A 200 -3.45 -13.98 -12.96
C SER A 200 -4.92 -13.58 -12.84
N ALA A 201 -5.22 -12.58 -11.99
CA ALA A 201 -6.55 -12.01 -11.99
C ALA A 201 -6.88 -11.59 -13.43
N PRO A 202 -8.06 -11.95 -13.96
CA PRO A 202 -8.48 -11.46 -15.27
C PRO A 202 -8.36 -9.94 -15.25
N ARG A 203 -7.76 -9.36 -16.29
CA ARG A 203 -7.46 -7.92 -16.41
C ARG A 203 -8.70 -7.00 -16.28
N ASN A 204 -9.89 -7.56 -16.10
CA ASN A 204 -11.19 -6.91 -16.04
C ASN A 204 -11.94 -7.07 -14.71
N PHE A 205 -11.24 -7.31 -13.60
CA PHE A 205 -11.92 -7.43 -12.29
C PHE A 205 -12.77 -6.20 -11.91
N GLN A 206 -12.51 -5.05 -12.50
CA GLN A 206 -13.28 -3.82 -12.27
C GLN A 206 -14.70 -3.87 -12.87
N ASN A 207 -14.94 -4.77 -13.84
CA ASN A 207 -16.24 -4.94 -14.50
C ASN A 207 -16.87 -6.33 -14.30
N SER A 208 -16.20 -7.24 -13.59
CA SER A 208 -16.75 -8.55 -13.32
C SER A 208 -17.78 -8.45 -12.20
N ASN A 209 -19.01 -8.81 -12.51
CA ASN A 209 -20.05 -9.02 -11.53
C ASN A 209 -19.55 -10.04 -10.52
N ILE A 210 -19.82 -9.83 -9.22
CA ILE A 210 -19.46 -10.75 -8.13
C ILE A 210 -19.87 -12.22 -8.42
N ASN A 211 -20.83 -12.41 -9.30
CA ASN A 211 -21.30 -13.71 -9.78
C ASN A 211 -20.28 -14.46 -10.66
N ASP A 212 -19.27 -13.76 -11.23
CA ASP A 212 -18.23 -14.40 -12.02
C ASP A 212 -17.13 -15.00 -11.14
N VAL A 213 -16.95 -14.46 -9.93
CA VAL A 213 -16.01 -14.98 -8.93
C VAL A 213 -16.47 -16.33 -8.36
N ILE A 214 -17.77 -16.53 -8.27
CA ILE A 214 -18.38 -17.76 -7.69
C ILE A 214 -18.26 -18.95 -8.65
N LYS A 215 -18.19 -18.73 -9.96
CA LYS A 215 -18.09 -19.79 -10.98
C LYS A 215 -16.72 -20.48 -11.05
N TYR A 216 -15.67 -19.92 -10.46
CA TYR A 216 -14.33 -20.52 -10.46
C TYR A 216 -14.05 -21.42 -9.25
N ASN A 217 -14.96 -21.49 -8.27
CA ASN A 217 -14.82 -22.30 -7.06
C ASN A 217 -15.86 -23.45 -6.98
N SER A 218 -16.51 -23.78 -8.08
CA SER A 218 -17.46 -24.92 -8.17
C SER A 218 -16.95 -26.03 -9.07
#